data_676456047816264780f0acdd8a196671
#
_entry.id   676456047816264780f0acdd8a196671
#
_cell.length_a   1.000
_cell.length_b   1.000
_cell.length_c   1.000
_cell.angle_alpha   90.00
_cell.angle_beta   90.00
_cell.angle_gamma   90.00
#
_symmetry.space_group_name_H-M   'P 1'
#
loop_
_entity.id
_entity.type
_entity.pdbx_description
1 polymer ?
#
loop_
_entity_poly.entity_id
_entity_poly.type
_entity_poly.pdbx_seq_one_letter_code
_entity_poly.pdbx_strand_id
1 'polypeptide(L)'
;MTAMSETRLREDICRFGRSLFERGLTPGSSGNISVKLEGGGWLVTPTNASLGFLDPAKLSRLDNQGRPISGDAPTKEVPLHSAVYDTRGSARAIVHLHSTHSVALSMLPEIDPHAALPPMTAYYLMKCGATALVPYYRPGDPAVADAIKGLAGKYSSVLLANHGPVVAGNTLEAAVFAMEELEETAKLYLLLRGLNPRYLSPEQVADLVKVFGVTLPEHGQA
;
A
#
# COMPACT_ATOMS: atom_id res chain seq x y z
N MET A 1 22.50 12.40 0.49
CA MET A 1 22.33 10.95 0.26
C MET A 1 22.62 10.69 -1.21
N THR A 2 23.49 9.73 -1.53
CA THR A 2 23.79 9.37 -2.91
C THR A 2 22.54 8.72 -3.53
N ALA A 3 22.14 9.17 -4.73
CA ALA A 3 21.02 8.62 -5.47
C ALA A 3 21.17 7.10 -5.62
N MET A 4 20.13 6.33 -5.32
CA MET A 4 20.14 4.89 -5.54
C MET A 4 20.08 4.64 -7.05
N SER A 5 20.99 3.79 -7.57
CA SER A 5 20.98 3.43 -8.97
C SER A 5 19.70 2.63 -9.34
N GLU A 6 19.23 2.76 -10.58
CA GLU A 6 18.09 1.97 -11.08
C GLU A 6 18.33 0.46 -10.89
N THR A 7 19.56 -0.01 -11.13
CA THR A 7 19.95 -1.42 -10.91
C THR A 7 19.69 -1.85 -9.48
N ARG A 8 20.10 -1.05 -8.51
CA ARG A 8 19.88 -1.36 -7.09
C ARG A 8 18.39 -1.40 -6.73
N LEU A 9 17.60 -0.46 -7.25
CA LEU A 9 16.14 -0.45 -7.04
C LEU A 9 15.47 -1.69 -7.63
N ARG A 10 15.91 -2.17 -8.81
CA ARG A 10 15.42 -3.40 -9.42
C ARG A 10 15.71 -4.63 -8.54
N GLU A 11 16.92 -4.73 -8.02
CA GLU A 11 17.31 -5.78 -7.09
C GLU A 11 16.50 -5.72 -5.78
N ASP A 12 16.31 -4.53 -5.22
CA ASP A 12 15.55 -4.35 -3.99
C ASP A 12 14.06 -4.68 -4.18
N ILE A 13 13.42 -4.34 -5.30
CA ILE A 13 12.05 -4.76 -5.62
C ILE A 13 11.96 -6.29 -5.63
N CYS A 14 12.91 -6.97 -6.27
CA CYS A 14 12.92 -8.43 -6.33
C CYS A 14 13.16 -9.06 -4.95
N ARG A 15 14.08 -8.50 -4.17
CA ARG A 15 14.40 -8.97 -2.81
C ARG A 15 13.20 -8.82 -1.86
N PHE A 16 12.55 -7.66 -1.84
CA PHE A 16 11.36 -7.43 -1.02
C PHE A 16 10.17 -8.26 -1.51
N GLY A 17 9.95 -8.34 -2.83
CA GLY A 17 8.90 -9.18 -3.40
C GLY A 17 9.03 -10.63 -2.98
N ARG A 18 10.24 -11.18 -3.06
CA ARG A 18 10.55 -12.55 -2.59
C ARG A 18 10.26 -12.72 -1.10
N SER A 19 10.71 -11.78 -0.26
CA SER A 19 10.44 -11.81 1.18
C SER A 19 8.96 -11.82 1.51
N LEU A 20 8.16 -10.99 0.84
CA LEU A 20 6.70 -10.94 1.02
C LEU A 20 6.03 -12.25 0.58
N PHE A 21 6.48 -12.84 -0.55
CA PHE A 21 5.97 -14.10 -1.05
C PHE A 21 6.31 -15.27 -0.12
N GLU A 22 7.57 -15.42 0.29
CA GLU A 22 8.05 -16.51 1.15
C GLU A 22 7.38 -16.49 2.53
N ARG A 23 6.99 -15.31 3.02
CA ARG A 23 6.26 -15.16 4.29
C ARG A 23 4.73 -15.24 4.13
N GLY A 24 4.23 -15.52 2.93
CA GLY A 24 2.81 -15.78 2.68
C GLY A 24 1.92 -14.53 2.65
N LEU A 25 2.51 -13.33 2.48
CA LEU A 25 1.73 -12.10 2.40
C LEU A 25 1.08 -11.90 1.01
N THR A 26 1.52 -12.65 0.01
CA THR A 26 0.97 -12.60 -1.34
C THR A 26 1.08 -13.97 -2.02
N PRO A 27 -0.02 -14.58 -2.49
CA PRO A 27 0.01 -15.88 -3.16
C PRO A 27 0.12 -15.72 -4.68
N GLY A 28 0.64 -16.75 -5.34
CA GLY A 28 0.61 -16.91 -6.79
C GLY A 28 1.25 -15.74 -7.54
N SER A 29 0.50 -15.14 -8.46
CA SER A 29 0.90 -13.96 -9.25
C SER A 29 0.13 -12.69 -8.85
N SER A 30 -0.39 -12.66 -7.62
CA SER A 30 -1.09 -11.50 -7.09
C SER A 30 -0.15 -10.46 -6.51
N GLY A 31 -0.64 -9.21 -6.43
CA GLY A 31 0.13 -8.10 -5.91
C GLY A 31 1.13 -7.51 -6.90
N ASN A 32 1.58 -6.31 -6.62
CA ASN A 32 2.56 -5.60 -7.42
C ASN A 32 3.26 -4.49 -6.61
N ILE A 33 4.43 -4.11 -7.05
CA ILE A 33 5.29 -3.12 -6.40
C ILE A 33 5.74 -2.10 -7.45
N SER A 34 5.70 -0.80 -7.11
CA SER A 34 6.32 0.23 -7.94
C SER A 34 7.22 1.15 -7.12
N VAL A 35 8.23 1.75 -7.79
CA VAL A 35 9.18 2.69 -7.20
C VAL A 35 9.48 3.81 -8.19
N LYS A 36 9.34 5.09 -7.76
CA LYS A 36 9.74 6.26 -8.54
C LYS A 36 11.26 6.34 -8.69
N LEU A 37 11.70 6.70 -9.89
CA LEU A 37 13.11 6.96 -10.20
C LEU A 37 13.44 8.44 -10.01
N GLU A 38 14.64 8.74 -9.53
CA GLU A 38 15.10 10.14 -9.37
C GLU A 38 15.22 10.87 -10.72
N GLY A 39 15.59 10.15 -11.78
CA GLY A 39 15.67 10.66 -13.16
C GLY A 39 14.34 10.79 -13.88
N GLY A 40 13.23 10.59 -13.19
CA GLY A 40 11.89 10.59 -13.75
C GLY A 40 11.41 9.22 -14.21
N GLY A 41 10.09 9.05 -14.23
CA GLY A 41 9.43 7.76 -14.45
C GLY A 41 9.51 6.87 -13.21
N TRP A 42 9.19 5.60 -13.37
CA TRP A 42 9.12 4.63 -12.28
C TRP A 42 9.26 3.19 -12.77
N LEU A 43 9.70 2.32 -11.87
CA LEU A 43 9.73 0.87 -12.07
C LEU A 43 8.44 0.29 -11.52
N VAL A 44 7.95 -0.78 -12.16
CA VAL A 44 6.82 -1.56 -11.65
C VAL A 44 6.98 -3.04 -12.02
N THR A 45 6.42 -3.91 -11.21
CA THR A 45 6.43 -5.35 -11.47
C THR A 45 5.55 -5.68 -12.68
N PRO A 46 5.94 -6.66 -13.51
CA PRO A 46 5.18 -7.06 -14.70
C PRO A 46 3.82 -7.67 -14.37
N THR A 47 2.91 -7.62 -15.33
CA THR A 47 1.62 -8.30 -15.21
C THR A 47 1.80 -9.82 -15.12
N ASN A 48 0.97 -10.48 -14.31
CA ASN A 48 1.00 -11.93 -14.06
C ASN A 48 2.34 -12.48 -13.53
N ALA A 49 3.23 -11.62 -13.03
CA ALA A 49 4.47 -12.04 -12.40
C ALA A 49 4.24 -12.36 -10.91
N SER A 50 4.79 -13.47 -10.44
CA SER A 50 4.83 -13.76 -9.01
C SER A 50 5.91 -12.93 -8.34
N LEU A 51 5.60 -12.27 -7.23
CA LEU A 51 6.57 -11.50 -6.46
C LEU A 51 7.73 -12.36 -5.93
N GLY A 52 7.51 -13.67 -5.76
CA GLY A 52 8.54 -14.62 -5.33
C GLY A 52 9.60 -14.96 -6.40
N PHE A 53 9.30 -14.69 -7.68
CA PHE A 53 10.13 -15.12 -8.82
C PHE A 53 10.43 -13.98 -9.79
N LEU A 54 10.51 -12.75 -9.29
CA LEU A 54 10.84 -11.59 -10.12
C LEU A 54 12.27 -11.66 -10.64
N ASP A 55 12.43 -11.21 -11.89
CA ASP A 55 13.72 -10.99 -12.55
C ASP A 55 13.95 -9.47 -12.65
N PRO A 56 15.06 -8.93 -12.11
CA PRO A 56 15.35 -7.50 -12.17
C PRO A 56 15.37 -6.94 -13.62
N ALA A 57 15.81 -7.74 -14.59
CA ALA A 57 15.86 -7.34 -16.00
C ALA A 57 14.46 -7.19 -16.64
N LYS A 58 13.47 -7.92 -16.13
CA LYS A 58 12.10 -7.94 -16.65
C LYS A 58 11.18 -6.91 -16.03
N LEU A 59 11.58 -6.25 -14.92
CA LEU A 59 10.77 -5.19 -14.33
C LEU A 59 10.47 -4.11 -15.37
N SER A 60 9.20 -3.71 -15.44
CA SER A 60 8.74 -2.71 -16.40
C SER A 60 9.23 -1.33 -15.97
N ARG A 61 9.86 -0.59 -16.89
CA ARG A 61 10.18 0.81 -16.72
C ARG A 61 9.14 1.66 -17.44
N LEU A 62 8.57 2.63 -16.74
CA LEU A 62 7.55 3.54 -17.25
C LEU A 62 8.10 4.98 -17.27
N ASP A 63 7.58 5.80 -18.17
CA ASP A 63 7.81 7.24 -18.16
C ASP A 63 6.96 7.95 -17.07
N ASN A 64 7.06 9.28 -17.00
CA ASN A 64 6.30 10.07 -16.04
C ASN A 64 4.78 10.02 -16.26
N GLN A 65 4.32 9.61 -17.45
CA GLN A 65 2.92 9.43 -17.82
C GLN A 65 2.42 7.99 -17.64
N GLY A 66 3.26 7.09 -17.10
CA GLY A 66 2.93 5.69 -16.91
C GLY A 66 2.99 4.85 -18.19
N ARG A 67 3.61 5.34 -19.28
CA ARG A 67 3.77 4.59 -20.53
C ARG A 67 5.00 3.71 -20.48
N PRO A 68 4.93 2.45 -20.95
CA PRO A 68 6.08 1.54 -20.97
C PRO A 68 7.23 2.06 -21.81
N ILE A 69 8.45 2.03 -21.27
CA ILE A 69 9.71 2.35 -21.97
C ILE A 69 10.50 1.07 -22.24
N SER A 70 10.58 0.16 -21.25
CA SER A 70 11.36 -1.08 -21.36
C SER A 70 10.88 -2.11 -20.32
N GLY A 71 11.38 -3.33 -20.42
CA GLY A 71 10.98 -4.47 -19.60
C GLY A 71 9.74 -5.19 -20.15
N ASP A 72 9.21 -6.12 -19.37
CA ASP A 72 7.99 -6.85 -19.73
C ASP A 72 6.76 -5.95 -19.58
N ALA A 73 5.58 -6.39 -20.06
CA ALA A 73 4.32 -5.66 -19.95
C ALA A 73 4.00 -5.35 -18.48
N PRO A 74 3.71 -4.09 -18.11
CA PRO A 74 3.47 -3.72 -16.73
C PRO A 74 2.18 -4.30 -16.18
N THR A 75 2.05 -4.30 -14.84
CA THR A 75 0.78 -4.64 -14.18
C THR A 75 -0.39 -3.85 -14.78
N LYS A 76 -1.57 -4.45 -14.79
CA LYS A 76 -2.83 -3.78 -15.21
C LYS A 76 -3.26 -2.67 -14.26
N GLU A 77 -2.62 -2.58 -13.08
CA GLU A 77 -2.95 -1.61 -12.03
C GLU A 77 -2.08 -0.34 -12.07
N VAL A 78 -1.40 -0.08 -13.19
CA VAL A 78 -0.74 1.20 -13.46
C VAL A 78 -1.63 2.41 -13.14
N PRO A 79 -2.93 2.45 -13.50
CA PRO A 79 -3.81 3.57 -13.15
C PRO A 79 -3.95 3.79 -11.64
N LEU A 80 -4.03 2.72 -10.85
CA LEU A 80 -4.07 2.78 -9.38
C LEU A 80 -2.79 3.42 -8.82
N HIS A 81 -1.62 2.94 -9.25
CA HIS A 81 -0.32 3.47 -8.82
C HIS A 81 -0.15 4.93 -9.24
N SER A 82 -0.50 5.29 -10.47
CA SER A 82 -0.46 6.68 -10.94
C SER A 82 -1.31 7.59 -10.05
N ALA A 83 -2.55 7.20 -9.74
CA ALA A 83 -3.44 7.99 -8.91
C ALA A 83 -2.89 8.26 -7.51
N VAL A 84 -2.24 7.27 -6.89
CA VAL A 84 -1.55 7.45 -5.61
C VAL A 84 -0.35 8.40 -5.75
N TYR A 85 0.47 8.25 -6.79
CA TYR A 85 1.61 9.12 -7.03
C TYR A 85 1.21 10.56 -7.34
N ASP A 86 0.08 10.76 -8.03
CA ASP A 86 -0.44 12.09 -8.41
C ASP A 86 -0.96 12.85 -7.20
N THR A 87 -1.58 12.15 -6.25
CA THR A 87 -2.24 12.78 -5.10
C THR A 87 -1.37 12.82 -3.86
N ARG A 88 -0.35 11.96 -3.76
CA ARG A 88 0.56 11.89 -2.62
C ARG A 88 2.00 12.21 -3.04
N GLY A 89 2.34 13.49 -3.03
CA GLY A 89 3.65 13.99 -3.50
C GLY A 89 4.86 13.41 -2.75
N SER A 90 4.69 12.96 -1.50
CA SER A 90 5.73 12.28 -0.71
C SER A 90 5.93 10.81 -1.08
N ALA A 91 5.01 10.19 -1.83
CA ALA A 91 5.11 8.79 -2.21
C ALA A 91 6.26 8.56 -3.21
N ARG A 92 7.16 7.65 -2.86
CA ARG A 92 8.26 7.19 -3.71
C ARG A 92 8.14 5.72 -4.06
N ALA A 93 7.38 4.95 -3.30
CA ALA A 93 7.10 3.55 -3.57
C ALA A 93 5.66 3.21 -3.20
N ILE A 94 5.10 2.23 -3.90
CA ILE A 94 3.78 1.68 -3.62
C ILE A 94 3.90 0.16 -3.60
N VAL A 95 3.30 -0.45 -2.59
CA VAL A 95 3.13 -1.90 -2.46
C VAL A 95 1.64 -2.19 -2.45
N HIS A 96 1.19 -3.05 -3.34
CA HIS A 96 -0.14 -3.62 -3.38
C HIS A 96 -0.05 -5.13 -3.25
N LEU A 97 -0.79 -5.70 -2.31
CA LEU A 97 -0.82 -7.14 -2.07
C LEU A 97 -2.26 -7.65 -1.97
N HIS A 98 -2.40 -8.97 -2.03
CA HIS A 98 -3.65 -9.67 -1.71
C HIS A 98 -3.49 -10.46 -0.41
N SER A 99 -2.98 -9.80 0.63
CA SER A 99 -2.69 -10.44 1.91
C SER A 99 -3.98 -10.82 2.63
N THR A 100 -3.98 -12.03 3.20
CA THR A 100 -5.20 -12.75 3.60
C THR A 100 -6.07 -11.99 4.60
N HIS A 101 -5.46 -11.43 5.67
CA HIS A 101 -6.24 -10.78 6.73
C HIS A 101 -6.77 -9.42 6.28
N SER A 102 -5.98 -8.67 5.51
CA SER A 102 -6.43 -7.41 4.91
C SER A 102 -7.56 -7.62 3.91
N VAL A 103 -7.49 -8.67 3.07
CA VAL A 103 -8.59 -9.02 2.17
C VAL A 103 -9.83 -9.42 2.97
N ALA A 104 -9.68 -10.28 3.99
CA ALA A 104 -10.80 -10.68 4.85
C ALA A 104 -11.44 -9.47 5.56
N LEU A 105 -10.62 -8.55 6.07
CA LEU A 105 -11.08 -7.29 6.67
C LEU A 105 -11.93 -6.48 5.66
N SER A 106 -11.47 -6.37 4.42
CA SER A 106 -12.14 -5.60 3.35
C SER A 106 -13.51 -6.12 2.94
N MET A 107 -13.85 -7.34 3.35
CA MET A 107 -15.13 -8.01 3.08
C MET A 107 -16.17 -7.80 4.18
N LEU A 108 -15.78 -7.21 5.31
CA LEU A 108 -16.68 -7.05 6.45
C LEU A 108 -17.56 -5.81 6.26
N PRO A 109 -18.91 -5.96 6.33
CA PRO A 109 -19.83 -4.87 6.04
C PRO A 109 -19.84 -3.76 7.09
N GLU A 110 -19.35 -4.03 8.30
CA GLU A 110 -19.27 -3.08 9.41
C GLU A 110 -18.04 -2.16 9.37
N ILE A 111 -17.14 -2.33 8.41
CA ILE A 111 -15.90 -1.54 8.34
C ILE A 111 -16.21 -0.10 7.94
N ASP A 112 -15.71 0.85 8.75
CA ASP A 112 -15.80 2.28 8.45
C ASP A 112 -14.94 2.62 7.22
N PRO A 113 -15.54 3.20 6.16
CA PRO A 113 -14.79 3.59 4.97
C PRO A 113 -13.67 4.60 5.22
N HIS A 114 -13.74 5.38 6.28
CA HIS A 114 -12.74 6.39 6.62
C HIS A 114 -11.69 5.91 7.64
N ALA A 115 -11.98 4.83 8.34
CA ALA A 115 -11.11 4.26 9.37
C ALA A 115 -11.29 2.73 9.43
N ALA A 116 -10.79 2.03 8.41
CA ALA A 116 -10.98 0.57 8.27
C ALA A 116 -10.45 -0.23 9.47
N LEU A 117 -9.52 0.32 10.23
CA LEU A 117 -9.00 -0.24 11.46
C LEU A 117 -9.03 0.82 12.59
N PRO A 118 -9.49 0.46 13.79
CA PRO A 118 -9.37 1.33 14.95
C PRO A 118 -7.89 1.48 15.38
N PRO A 119 -7.57 2.41 16.29
CA PRO A 119 -6.20 2.62 16.77
C PRO A 119 -5.75 1.48 17.71
N MET A 120 -5.41 0.32 17.13
CA MET A 120 -5.10 -0.91 17.87
C MET A 120 -3.71 -0.88 18.48
N THR A 121 -2.68 -0.47 17.68
CA THR A 121 -1.29 -0.46 18.09
C THR A 121 -0.62 0.87 17.75
N ALA A 122 0.40 1.23 18.52
CA ALA A 122 1.19 2.42 18.24
C ALA A 122 1.89 2.31 16.86
N TYR A 123 2.40 1.13 16.52
CA TYR A 123 3.11 0.92 15.26
C TYR A 123 2.19 1.04 14.04
N TYR A 124 0.95 0.55 14.11
CA TYR A 124 -0.03 0.77 13.05
C TYR A 124 -0.23 2.27 12.77
N LEU A 125 -0.46 3.06 13.81
CA LEU A 125 -0.62 4.51 13.63
C LEU A 125 0.65 5.17 13.09
N MET A 126 1.82 4.79 13.58
CA MET A 126 3.11 5.36 13.14
C MET A 126 3.46 4.99 11.69
N LYS A 127 3.09 3.80 11.21
CA LYS A 127 3.44 3.30 9.88
C LYS A 127 2.36 3.58 8.83
N CYS A 128 1.10 3.40 9.20
CA CYS A 128 -0.04 3.47 8.29
C CYS A 128 -0.88 4.75 8.48
N GLY A 129 -0.86 5.35 9.68
CA GLY A 129 -1.78 6.42 10.05
C GLY A 129 -3.20 5.88 10.16
N ALA A 130 -4.08 6.31 9.26
CA ALA A 130 -5.40 5.73 9.06
C ALA A 130 -5.45 5.00 7.71
N THR A 131 -6.33 4.00 7.61
CA THR A 131 -6.56 3.23 6.39
C THR A 131 -7.98 3.47 5.90
N ALA A 132 -8.17 3.99 4.68
CA ALA A 132 -9.49 4.13 4.08
C ALA A 132 -9.91 2.83 3.39
N LEU A 133 -11.22 2.52 3.39
CA LEU A 133 -11.80 1.47 2.55
C LEU A 133 -12.37 2.11 1.28
N VAL A 134 -11.86 1.67 0.13
CA VAL A 134 -12.34 2.06 -1.20
C VAL A 134 -13.34 1.02 -1.68
N PRO A 135 -14.48 1.42 -2.28
CA PRO A 135 -15.44 0.48 -2.83
C PRO A 135 -14.83 -0.50 -3.84
N TYR A 136 -15.52 -1.61 -4.10
CA TYR A 136 -15.07 -2.60 -5.05
C TYR A 136 -15.00 -2.03 -6.48
N TYR A 137 -13.86 -2.26 -7.11
CA TYR A 137 -13.65 -2.11 -8.56
C TYR A 137 -13.01 -3.41 -9.08
N ARG A 138 -13.35 -3.81 -10.30
CA ARG A 138 -12.66 -4.96 -10.91
C ARG A 138 -11.19 -4.62 -11.16
N PRO A 139 -10.26 -5.56 -11.04
CA PRO A 139 -8.84 -5.33 -11.33
C PRO A 139 -8.62 -4.71 -12.71
N GLY A 140 -7.85 -3.62 -12.74
CA GLY A 140 -7.59 -2.86 -13.97
C GLY A 140 -8.71 -1.90 -14.40
N ASP A 141 -9.75 -1.70 -13.59
CA ASP A 141 -10.78 -0.70 -13.86
C ASP A 141 -10.20 0.71 -13.63
N PRO A 142 -10.22 1.60 -14.64
CA PRO A 142 -9.70 2.96 -14.47
C PRO A 142 -10.48 3.80 -13.43
N ALA A 143 -11.72 3.47 -13.13
CA ALA A 143 -12.53 4.17 -12.13
C ALA A 143 -11.96 4.08 -10.71
N VAL A 144 -11.13 3.06 -10.40
CA VAL A 144 -10.40 3.00 -9.12
C VAL A 144 -9.45 4.20 -8.95
N ALA A 145 -8.90 4.71 -10.05
CA ALA A 145 -8.03 5.88 -10.00
C ALA A 145 -8.77 7.13 -9.52
N ASP A 146 -10.02 7.33 -9.94
CA ASP A 146 -10.84 8.46 -9.51
C ASP A 146 -11.22 8.33 -8.03
N ALA A 147 -11.54 7.12 -7.56
CA ALA A 147 -11.79 6.86 -6.15
C ALA A 147 -10.57 7.16 -5.29
N ILE A 148 -9.37 6.75 -5.72
CA ILE A 148 -8.11 7.06 -5.02
C ILE A 148 -7.83 8.57 -5.03
N LYS A 149 -8.04 9.26 -6.15
CA LYS A 149 -7.90 10.72 -6.25
C LYS A 149 -8.88 11.46 -5.33
N GLY A 150 -10.08 10.93 -5.15
CA GLY A 150 -11.07 11.45 -4.22
C GLY A 150 -10.62 11.49 -2.75
N LEU A 151 -9.65 10.63 -2.37
CA LEU A 151 -9.03 10.66 -1.05
C LEU A 151 -8.01 11.80 -0.89
N ALA A 152 -7.68 12.52 -1.96
CA ALA A 152 -6.82 13.71 -1.99
C ALA A 152 -5.46 13.54 -1.26
N GLY A 153 -4.89 12.34 -1.27
CA GLY A 153 -3.60 12.04 -0.64
C GLY A 153 -3.60 12.02 0.89
N LYS A 154 -4.77 12.08 1.52
CA LYS A 154 -4.90 12.08 3.00
C LYS A 154 -4.47 10.78 3.65
N TYR A 155 -4.54 9.66 2.92
CA TYR A 155 -4.21 8.32 3.42
C TYR A 155 -2.92 7.79 2.79
N SER A 156 -2.03 7.21 3.59
CA SER A 156 -0.86 6.46 3.10
C SER A 156 -1.17 5.00 2.82
N SER A 157 -2.25 4.50 3.39
CA SER A 157 -2.77 3.15 3.16
C SER A 157 -4.25 3.20 2.81
N VAL A 158 -4.64 2.39 1.84
CA VAL A 158 -6.04 2.16 1.48
C VAL A 158 -6.29 0.66 1.35
N LEU A 159 -7.52 0.27 1.62
CA LEU A 159 -8.00 -1.09 1.48
C LEU A 159 -9.02 -1.10 0.35
N LEU A 160 -8.78 -1.89 -0.69
CA LEU A 160 -9.74 -2.08 -1.78
C LEU A 160 -10.72 -3.18 -1.39
N ALA A 161 -12.02 -2.91 -1.39
CA ALA A 161 -13.05 -3.88 -1.00
C ALA A 161 -12.94 -5.16 -1.85
N ASN A 162 -12.96 -6.34 -1.19
CA ASN A 162 -12.85 -7.66 -1.81
C ASN A 162 -11.59 -7.86 -2.69
N HIS A 163 -10.52 -7.10 -2.43
CA HIS A 163 -9.34 -7.12 -3.28
C HIS A 163 -8.04 -7.15 -2.47
N GLY A 164 -7.72 -6.09 -1.75
CA GLY A 164 -6.50 -6.05 -0.94
C GLY A 164 -5.99 -4.66 -0.61
N PRO A 165 -4.93 -4.58 0.18
CA PRO A 165 -4.32 -3.33 0.63
C PRO A 165 -3.40 -2.71 -0.43
N VAL A 166 -3.35 -1.38 -0.42
CA VAL A 166 -2.38 -0.55 -1.16
C VAL A 166 -1.72 0.40 -0.19
N VAL A 167 -0.40 0.37 -0.11
CA VAL A 167 0.38 1.20 0.82
C VAL A 167 1.42 2.01 0.07
N ALA A 168 1.46 3.32 0.33
CA ALA A 168 2.46 4.24 -0.19
C ALA A 168 3.50 4.57 0.89
N GLY A 169 4.76 4.62 0.49
CA GLY A 169 5.88 5.02 1.35
C GLY A 169 6.81 6.03 0.68
N ASN A 170 7.59 6.74 1.49
CA ASN A 170 8.66 7.64 1.01
C ASN A 170 9.93 6.87 0.59
N THR A 171 10.00 5.57 0.86
CA THR A 171 10.98 4.61 0.35
C THR A 171 10.29 3.29 0.10
N LEU A 172 10.91 2.39 -0.68
CA LEU A 172 10.42 1.02 -0.88
C LEU A 172 10.35 0.27 0.44
N GLU A 173 11.38 0.36 1.26
CA GLU A 173 11.43 -0.29 2.58
C GLU A 173 10.29 0.20 3.49
N ALA A 174 10.04 1.51 3.54
CA ALA A 174 8.97 2.09 4.34
C ALA A 174 7.58 1.59 3.87
N ALA A 175 7.35 1.49 2.55
CA ALA A 175 6.11 0.97 2.01
C ALA A 175 5.91 -0.52 2.34
N VAL A 176 6.98 -1.32 2.24
CA VAL A 176 6.94 -2.76 2.60
C VAL A 176 6.64 -2.94 4.09
N PHE A 177 7.36 -2.24 4.97
CA PHE A 177 7.17 -2.37 6.42
C PHE A 177 5.79 -1.87 6.89
N ALA A 178 5.25 -0.82 6.24
CA ALA A 178 3.89 -0.38 6.52
C ALA A 178 2.84 -1.38 6.00
N MET A 179 3.09 -2.04 4.87
CA MET A 179 2.23 -3.12 4.37
C MET A 179 2.20 -4.31 5.33
N GLU A 180 3.35 -4.71 5.87
CA GLU A 180 3.45 -5.78 6.85
C GLU A 180 2.72 -5.44 8.15
N GLU A 181 2.88 -4.21 8.65
CA GLU A 181 2.18 -3.73 9.84
C GLU A 181 0.66 -3.67 9.63
N LEU A 182 0.20 -3.25 8.43
CA LEU A 182 -1.22 -3.24 8.09
C LEU A 182 -1.81 -4.66 8.12
N GLU A 183 -1.13 -5.63 7.51
CA GLU A 183 -1.58 -7.03 7.50
C GLU A 183 -1.61 -7.63 8.91
N GLU A 184 -0.58 -7.38 9.73
CA GLU A 184 -0.56 -7.89 11.10
C GLU A 184 -1.64 -7.22 11.98
N THR A 185 -1.91 -5.92 11.75
CA THR A 185 -3.01 -5.23 12.45
C THR A 185 -4.37 -5.74 12.02
N ALA A 186 -4.57 -6.01 10.71
CA ALA A 186 -5.79 -6.65 10.22
C ALA A 186 -6.01 -8.03 10.83
N LYS A 187 -4.95 -8.83 10.97
CA LYS A 187 -4.98 -10.11 11.66
C LYS A 187 -5.39 -9.96 13.13
N LEU A 188 -4.80 -9.02 13.86
CA LEU A 188 -5.18 -8.74 15.25
C LEU A 188 -6.65 -8.35 15.35
N TYR A 189 -7.15 -7.48 14.47
CA TYR A 189 -8.56 -7.09 14.44
C TYR A 189 -9.47 -8.30 14.27
N LEU A 190 -9.18 -9.18 13.32
CA LEU A 190 -9.99 -10.37 13.04
C LEU A 190 -9.95 -11.37 14.20
N LEU A 191 -8.79 -11.57 14.85
CA LEU A 191 -8.64 -12.44 16.01
C LEU A 191 -9.41 -11.92 17.23
N LEU A 192 -9.54 -10.61 17.39
CA LEU A 192 -10.20 -9.97 18.54
C LEU A 192 -11.67 -9.60 18.23
N ARG A 193 -12.15 -9.84 17.00
CA ARG A 193 -13.51 -9.54 16.58
C ARG A 193 -14.51 -10.28 17.47
N GLY A 194 -15.51 -9.53 17.97
CA GLY A 194 -16.52 -10.08 18.91
C GLY A 194 -16.04 -10.14 20.35
N LEU A 195 -14.79 -9.80 20.64
CA LEU A 195 -14.28 -9.58 21.98
C LEU A 195 -14.35 -8.07 22.32
N ASN A 196 -13.93 -7.71 23.50
CA ASN A 196 -13.85 -6.30 23.93
C ASN A 196 -12.39 -5.88 24.13
N PRO A 197 -11.62 -5.68 23.04
CA PRO A 197 -10.21 -5.34 23.13
C PRO A 197 -10.02 -3.92 23.64
N ARG A 198 -8.87 -3.67 24.28
CA ARG A 198 -8.45 -2.32 24.64
C ARG A 198 -7.75 -1.68 23.44
N TYR A 199 -8.32 -0.60 22.93
CA TYR A 199 -7.68 0.26 21.93
C TYR A 199 -6.88 1.38 22.61
N LEU A 200 -6.05 2.08 21.84
CA LEU A 200 -5.38 3.30 22.29
C LEU A 200 -6.44 4.38 22.58
N SER A 201 -6.27 5.09 23.70
CA SER A 201 -7.15 6.23 24.04
C SER A 201 -6.89 7.43 23.10
N PRO A 202 -7.83 8.38 23.00
CA PRO A 202 -7.60 9.62 22.23
C PRO A 202 -6.35 10.37 22.67
N GLU A 203 -6.03 10.39 23.97
CA GLU A 203 -4.82 11.03 24.51
C GLU A 203 -3.54 10.31 24.06
N GLN A 204 -3.55 8.98 24.04
CA GLN A 204 -2.44 8.17 23.54
C GLN A 204 -2.23 8.36 22.04
N VAL A 205 -3.30 8.45 21.27
CA VAL A 205 -3.24 8.76 19.84
C VAL A 205 -2.68 10.16 19.62
N ALA A 206 -3.14 11.16 20.38
CA ALA A 206 -2.65 12.54 20.29
C ALA A 206 -1.15 12.65 20.64
N ASP A 207 -0.68 11.88 21.62
CA ASP A 207 0.74 11.81 21.96
C ASP A 207 1.57 11.25 20.81
N LEU A 208 1.14 10.16 20.18
CA LEU A 208 1.81 9.59 18.99
C LEU A 208 1.85 10.57 17.81
N VAL A 209 0.75 11.28 17.55
CA VAL A 209 0.69 12.33 16.52
C VAL A 209 1.74 13.41 16.82
N LYS A 210 1.83 13.89 18.07
CA LYS A 210 2.74 14.93 18.48
C LYS A 210 4.22 14.50 18.42
N VAL A 211 4.53 13.31 18.93
CA VAL A 211 5.91 12.83 19.09
C VAL A 211 6.50 12.33 17.76
N PHE A 212 5.70 11.62 16.97
CA PHE A 212 6.16 10.96 15.74
C PHE A 212 5.71 11.64 14.45
N GLY A 213 4.96 12.75 14.53
CA GLY A 213 4.48 13.47 13.35
C GLY A 213 3.49 12.63 12.49
N VAL A 214 2.71 11.77 13.14
CA VAL A 214 1.71 10.94 12.43
C VAL A 214 0.66 11.85 11.81
N THR A 215 0.41 11.69 10.52
CA THR A 215 -0.67 12.41 9.85
C THR A 215 -1.93 11.55 9.86
N LEU A 216 -2.96 12.02 10.56
CA LEU A 216 -4.29 11.43 10.51
C LEU A 216 -5.20 12.32 9.65
N PRO A 217 -6.09 11.74 8.84
CA PRO A 217 -7.09 12.53 8.12
C PRO A 217 -8.02 13.21 9.13
N GLU A 218 -8.36 14.46 8.85
CA GLU A 218 -9.40 15.14 9.62
C GLU A 218 -10.73 14.43 9.32
N HIS A 219 -11.28 13.76 10.32
CA HIS A 219 -12.67 13.31 10.24
C HIS A 219 -13.54 14.54 10.40
N GLY A 220 -14.25 14.93 9.37
CA GLY A 220 -15.29 15.93 9.50
C GLY A 220 -16.21 15.50 10.64
N GLN A 221 -16.36 16.37 11.64
CA GLN A 221 -17.41 16.22 12.65
C GLN A 221 -18.74 16.18 11.89
N ALA A 222 -19.34 14.99 11.83
CA ALA A 222 -20.71 14.84 11.35
C ALA A 222 -21.68 15.29 12.44
#